data_beefb1ac1f404de6332b04b5a761beb5
#
_entry.id   beefb1ac1f404de6332b04b5a761beb5
#
_cell.length_a   1.000
_cell.length_b   1.000
_cell.length_c   1.000
_cell.angle_alpha   90.00
_cell.angle_beta   90.00
_cell.angle_gamma   90.00
#
_symmetry.space_group_name_H-M   'P 1'
#
loop_
_entity.id
_entity.type
_entity.pdbx_description
1 polymer ?
#
loop_
_entity_poly.entity_id
_entity_poly.type
_entity_poly.pdbx_seq_one_letter_code
_entity_poly.pdbx_strand_id
1 'polypeptide(L)'
;MNINLPKKILSWYDNNKRSLPWRVGKNSPKKLYYRLLSEFMLQQTQVKTVIPYFYNFTKRFRTLHCLSKSSEKEVLKLWEGLGYYRRARNLLQSAKMLVRENKSKLPISLE
;
A
#
# COMPACT_ATOMS: atom_id res chain seq x y z
N MET A 1 -17.56 -3.52 1.23
CA MET A 1 -17.26 -3.21 -0.03
C MET A 1 -18.40 -2.81 -0.89
N ASN A 2 -18.16 -2.08 -1.85
CA ASN A 2 -19.13 -1.51 -2.56
C ASN A 2 -19.82 -2.34 -3.53
N ILE A 3 -21.06 -2.42 -3.35
CA ILE A 3 -21.85 -3.27 -4.15
C ILE A 3 -22.40 -2.61 -5.37
N ASN A 4 -22.14 -1.34 -5.51
CA ASN A 4 -22.65 -0.61 -6.65
C ASN A 4 -21.73 -0.58 -7.86
N LEU A 5 -20.70 -1.42 -7.84
CA LEU A 5 -19.79 -1.49 -8.95
C LEU A 5 -20.48 -2.13 -10.16
N PRO A 6 -20.24 -1.60 -11.35
CA PRO A 6 -20.77 -2.21 -12.54
C PRO A 6 -20.30 -3.65 -12.67
N LYS A 7 -21.12 -4.48 -13.26
CA LYS A 7 -20.82 -5.87 -13.45
C LYS A 7 -19.49 -6.08 -14.17
N LYS A 8 -19.21 -5.21 -15.13
CA LYS A 8 -17.98 -5.25 -15.88
C LYS A 8 -16.74 -5.10 -14.99
N ILE A 9 -16.82 -4.18 -14.05
CA ILE A 9 -15.71 -3.94 -13.14
C ILE A 9 -15.56 -5.08 -12.14
N LEU A 10 -16.67 -5.60 -11.66
CA LEU A 10 -16.64 -6.73 -10.74
C LEU A 10 -16.03 -7.95 -11.41
N SER A 11 -16.38 -8.18 -12.66
CA SER A 11 -15.84 -9.28 -13.41
C SER A 11 -14.33 -9.13 -13.59
N TRP A 12 -13.89 -7.92 -13.92
CA TRP A 12 -12.47 -7.64 -14.05
C TRP A 12 -11.74 -7.90 -12.74
N TYR A 13 -12.29 -7.41 -11.65
CA TYR A 13 -11.69 -7.56 -10.34
C TYR A 13 -11.55 -9.04 -9.96
N ASP A 14 -12.62 -9.82 -10.18
CA ASP A 14 -12.58 -11.23 -9.87
C ASP A 14 -11.53 -11.97 -10.69
N ASN A 15 -11.40 -11.61 -11.95
CA ASN A 15 -10.44 -12.27 -12.83
C ASN A 15 -9.00 -11.87 -12.54
N ASN A 16 -8.79 -10.65 -12.05
CA ASN A 16 -7.45 -10.15 -11.85
C ASN A 16 -7.00 -10.11 -10.39
N LYS A 17 -7.88 -10.50 -9.51
CA LYS A 17 -7.64 -10.48 -8.08
C LYS A 17 -6.32 -11.11 -7.65
N ARG A 18 -5.98 -12.24 -8.27
CA ARG A 18 -4.78 -12.97 -7.90
C ARG A 18 -3.48 -12.35 -8.40
N SER A 19 -3.59 -11.52 -9.42
CA SER A 19 -2.38 -10.93 -9.97
C SER A 19 -2.18 -9.49 -9.52
N LEU A 20 -2.98 -9.01 -8.59
CA LEU A 20 -2.76 -7.70 -8.03
C LEU A 20 -1.43 -7.67 -7.28
N PRO A 21 -0.65 -6.62 -7.47
CA PRO A 21 0.71 -6.59 -6.92
C PRO A 21 0.77 -6.65 -5.40
N TRP A 22 -0.28 -6.23 -4.71
CA TRP A 22 -0.27 -6.28 -3.25
C TRP A 22 -0.77 -7.59 -2.68
N ARG A 23 -1.16 -8.52 -3.54
CA ARG A 23 -1.59 -9.82 -3.06
C ARG A 23 -0.39 -10.73 -2.88
N VAL A 24 -0.13 -11.06 -1.64
CA VAL A 24 0.96 -11.96 -1.32
C VAL A 24 0.44 -13.06 -0.43
N GLY A 25 1.20 -14.12 -0.31
CA GLY A 25 0.79 -15.28 0.48
C GLY A 25 0.55 -14.92 1.94
N LYS A 26 -0.24 -15.76 2.58
CA LYS A 26 -0.62 -15.56 3.96
C LYS A 26 0.57 -15.37 4.89
N ASN A 27 1.64 -16.07 4.61
CA ASN A 27 2.83 -16.01 5.44
C ASN A 27 3.94 -15.14 4.88
N SER A 28 3.64 -14.36 3.85
CA SER A 28 4.65 -13.50 3.27
C SER A 28 5.08 -12.42 4.25
N PRO A 29 6.38 -12.15 4.35
CA PRO A 29 6.86 -11.07 5.21
C PRO A 29 6.39 -9.71 4.75
N LYS A 30 5.92 -9.60 3.52
CA LYS A 30 5.45 -8.33 2.97
C LYS A 30 3.96 -8.09 3.16
N LYS A 31 3.25 -9.04 3.74
CA LYS A 31 1.81 -8.96 3.82
C LYS A 31 1.29 -7.70 4.51
N LEU A 32 1.85 -7.39 5.66
CA LEU A 32 1.41 -6.22 6.42
C LEU A 32 1.67 -4.94 5.64
N TYR A 33 2.85 -4.80 5.13
CA TYR A 33 3.24 -3.60 4.40
C TYR A 33 2.39 -3.40 3.14
N TYR A 34 2.25 -4.46 2.36
CA TYR A 34 1.50 -4.36 1.11
C TYR A 34 0.04 -4.07 1.37
N ARG A 35 -0.53 -4.65 2.41
CA ARG A 35 -1.90 -4.39 2.76
C ARG A 35 -2.09 -2.94 3.19
N LEU A 36 -1.22 -2.45 4.05
CA LEU A 36 -1.30 -1.08 4.52
C LEU A 36 -1.19 -0.11 3.36
N LEU A 37 -0.17 -0.29 2.54
CA LEU A 37 0.07 0.60 1.41
C LEU A 37 -1.10 0.60 0.43
N SER A 38 -1.56 -0.58 0.05
CA SER A 38 -2.64 -0.67 -0.92
C SER A 38 -3.94 -0.06 -0.39
N GLU A 39 -4.21 -0.23 0.89
CA GLU A 39 -5.43 0.33 1.47
C GLU A 39 -5.41 1.84 1.43
N PHE A 40 -4.27 2.46 1.73
CA PHE A 40 -4.17 3.90 1.64
C PHE A 40 -4.26 4.39 0.20
N MET A 41 -3.62 3.69 -0.72
CA MET A 41 -3.64 4.10 -2.12
C MET A 41 -5.02 3.93 -2.76
N LEU A 42 -5.75 2.92 -2.33
CA LEU A 42 -7.06 2.62 -2.93
C LEU A 42 -8.20 3.48 -2.40
N GLN A 43 -7.96 4.24 -1.33
CA GLN A 43 -8.99 5.15 -0.86
C GLN A 43 -9.28 6.17 -1.95
N GLN A 44 -10.51 6.13 -2.47
CA GLN A 44 -10.97 7.05 -3.51
C GLN A 44 -10.16 7.03 -4.80
N THR A 45 -9.48 5.93 -5.06
CA THR A 45 -8.68 5.79 -6.28
C THR A 45 -8.90 4.38 -6.84
N GLN A 46 -9.06 4.29 -8.13
CA GLN A 46 -9.32 3.00 -8.76
C GLN A 46 -8.08 2.12 -8.79
N VAL A 47 -8.32 0.82 -8.72
CA VAL A 47 -7.26 -0.18 -8.73
C VAL A 47 -6.30 0.03 -9.90
N LYS A 48 -6.85 0.22 -11.09
CA LYS A 48 -6.07 0.38 -12.29
C LYS A 48 -5.07 1.55 -12.19
N THR A 49 -5.51 2.63 -11.57
CA THR A 49 -4.67 3.80 -11.39
C THR A 49 -3.59 3.55 -10.35
N VAL A 50 -3.91 2.79 -9.32
CA VAL A 50 -3.00 2.55 -8.21
C VAL A 50 -1.83 1.63 -8.58
N ILE A 51 -2.08 0.66 -9.46
CA ILE A 51 -1.06 -0.36 -9.75
C ILE A 51 0.33 0.20 -10.08
N PRO A 52 0.48 1.14 -11.02
CA PRO A 52 1.83 1.65 -11.31
C PRO A 52 2.44 2.40 -10.12
N TYR A 53 1.60 3.09 -9.35
CA TYR A 53 2.10 3.80 -8.17
C TYR A 53 2.58 2.82 -7.10
N PHE A 54 1.85 1.73 -6.95
CA PHE A 54 2.23 0.72 -5.98
C PHE A 54 3.61 0.12 -6.33
N TYR A 55 3.82 -0.20 -7.59
CA TYR A 55 5.11 -0.74 -8.03
C TYR A 55 6.24 0.26 -7.80
N ASN A 56 6.04 1.50 -8.18
CA ASN A 56 7.07 2.51 -8.01
C ASN A 56 7.39 2.74 -6.54
N PHE A 57 6.36 2.73 -5.72
CA PHE A 57 6.50 2.96 -4.30
C PHE A 57 7.26 1.83 -3.62
N THR A 58 6.90 0.58 -3.93
CA THR A 58 7.54 -0.56 -3.31
C THR A 58 8.94 -0.81 -3.86
N LYS A 59 9.23 -0.28 -5.03
CA LYS A 59 10.56 -0.36 -5.58
C LYS A 59 11.49 0.56 -4.81
N ARG A 60 11.01 1.72 -4.41
CA ARG A 60 11.79 2.69 -3.66
C ARG A 60 11.84 2.35 -2.17
N PHE A 61 10.69 1.98 -1.60
CA PHE A 61 10.58 1.59 -0.20
C PHE A 61 10.19 0.13 -0.14
N ARG A 62 11.16 -0.73 -0.01
CA ARG A 62 10.95 -2.17 -0.12
C ARG A 62 10.25 -2.80 1.07
N THR A 63 10.38 -2.19 2.23
CA THR A 63 9.77 -2.72 3.45
C THR A 63 9.09 -1.60 4.22
N LEU A 64 8.25 -2.00 5.14
CA LEU A 64 7.60 -1.05 6.04
C LEU A 64 8.65 -0.24 6.81
N HIS A 65 9.71 -0.91 7.20
CA HIS A 65 10.80 -0.27 7.93
C HIS A 65 11.45 0.84 7.09
N CYS A 66 11.72 0.54 5.83
CA CYS A 66 12.29 1.52 4.91
C CYS A 66 11.37 2.72 4.76
N LEU A 67 10.07 2.46 4.62
CA LEU A 67 9.10 3.54 4.50
C LEU A 67 9.10 4.40 5.76
N SER A 68 9.13 3.76 6.92
CA SER A 68 9.06 4.50 8.18
C SER A 68 10.24 5.45 8.38
N LYS A 69 11.36 5.16 7.73
CA LYS A 69 12.55 5.99 7.84
C LYS A 69 12.64 7.07 6.78
N SER A 70 11.71 7.10 5.86
CA SER A 70 11.76 8.07 4.77
C SER A 70 11.20 9.42 5.23
N SER A 71 11.46 10.43 4.43
CA SER A 71 10.93 11.76 4.72
C SER A 71 9.58 11.93 4.03
N GLU A 72 8.80 12.85 4.55
CA GLU A 72 7.51 13.17 3.94
C GLU A 72 7.71 13.63 2.50
N LYS A 73 8.76 14.38 2.25
CA LYS A 73 9.07 14.88 0.93
C LYS A 73 9.24 13.75 -0.08
N GLU A 74 9.95 12.70 0.31
CA GLU A 74 10.15 11.55 -0.56
C GLU A 74 8.84 10.82 -0.84
N VAL A 75 8.04 10.64 0.18
CA VAL A 75 6.78 9.95 0.04
C VAL A 75 5.84 10.72 -0.87
N LEU A 76 5.74 12.03 -0.66
CA LEU A 76 4.88 12.86 -1.48
C LEU A 76 5.30 12.88 -2.93
N LYS A 77 6.60 12.83 -3.18
CA LYS A 77 7.10 12.80 -4.55
C LYS A 77 6.64 11.56 -5.29
N LEU A 78 6.69 10.41 -4.64
CA LEU A 78 6.23 9.17 -5.25
C LEU A 78 4.72 9.10 -5.38
N TRP A 79 4.01 9.90 -4.59
CA TRP A 79 2.56 9.96 -4.62
C TRP A 79 2.04 10.97 -5.62
N GLU A 80 2.93 11.74 -6.18
CA GLU A 80 2.59 12.83 -7.09
C GLU A 80 1.74 12.33 -8.26
N GLY A 81 0.61 12.98 -8.47
CA GLY A 81 -0.32 12.57 -9.50
C GLY A 81 -1.46 11.70 -9.01
N LEU A 82 -1.28 11.06 -7.86
CA LEU A 82 -2.34 10.21 -7.32
C LEU A 82 -3.42 11.03 -6.61
N GLY A 83 -3.04 12.19 -6.10
CA GLY A 83 -3.98 13.08 -5.43
C GLY A 83 -4.26 12.73 -3.98
N TYR A 84 -5.06 13.56 -3.34
CA TYR A 84 -5.44 13.34 -1.94
C TYR A 84 -4.22 13.07 -1.08
N TYR A 85 -3.31 14.03 -1.06
CA TYR A 85 -1.99 13.85 -0.43
C TYR A 85 -2.02 13.60 1.07
N ARG A 86 -3.12 13.89 1.71
CA ARG A 86 -3.28 13.56 3.13
C ARG A 86 -3.11 12.06 3.35
N ARG A 87 -3.53 11.25 2.38
CA ARG A 87 -3.37 9.81 2.47
C ARG A 87 -1.89 9.44 2.57
N ALA A 88 -1.06 10.10 1.78
CA ALA A 88 0.38 9.82 1.79
C ALA A 88 0.98 10.18 3.14
N ARG A 89 0.59 11.31 3.68
CA ARG A 89 1.08 11.72 5.00
C ARG A 89 0.62 10.77 6.09
N ASN A 90 -0.63 10.36 6.03
CA ASN A 90 -1.16 9.44 7.01
C ASN A 90 -0.52 8.06 6.90
N LEU A 91 -0.22 7.62 5.68
CA LEU A 91 0.49 6.39 5.47
C LEU A 91 1.85 6.42 6.15
N LEU A 92 2.60 7.49 5.94
CA LEU A 92 3.92 7.61 6.54
C LEU A 92 3.83 7.65 8.06
N GLN A 93 2.87 8.37 8.60
CA GLN A 93 2.68 8.41 10.05
C GLN A 93 2.32 7.04 10.59
N SER A 94 1.46 6.32 9.88
CA SER A 94 1.07 4.98 10.29
C SER A 94 2.27 4.04 10.28
N ALA A 95 3.10 4.15 9.26
CA ALA A 95 4.29 3.31 9.16
C ALA A 95 5.24 3.59 10.32
N LYS A 96 5.45 4.86 10.63
CA LYS A 96 6.33 5.23 11.73
C LYS A 96 5.78 4.76 13.07
N MET A 97 4.48 4.86 13.25
CA MET A 97 3.85 4.42 14.47
C MET A 97 3.95 2.91 14.64
N LEU A 98 3.66 2.17 13.58
CA LEU A 98 3.72 0.73 13.65
C LEU A 98 5.12 0.23 13.98
N VAL A 99 6.11 0.79 13.33
CA VAL A 99 7.49 0.38 13.58
C VAL A 99 7.92 0.74 14.99
N ARG A 100 7.58 1.94 15.45
CA ARG A 100 7.96 2.39 16.78
C ARG A 100 7.29 1.59 17.88
N GLU A 101 5.98 1.39 17.77
CA GLU A 101 5.22 0.72 18.81
C GLU A 101 5.41 -0.78 18.85
N ASN A 102 5.68 -1.37 17.70
CA ASN A 102 5.80 -2.80 17.61
C ASN A 102 7.20 -3.28 17.28
N LYS A 103 8.16 -2.41 17.49
CA LYS A 103 9.53 -2.65 17.14
C LYS A 103 10.05 -4.01 17.56
N SER A 104 9.78 -4.38 18.78
CA SER A 104 10.26 -5.65 19.30
C SER A 104 9.28 -6.79 19.06
N LYS A 105 8.08 -6.48 18.62
CA LYS A 105 7.06 -7.48 18.40
C LYS A 105 6.85 -7.85 16.95
N LEU A 106 7.26 -6.97 16.04
CA LEU A 106 7.12 -7.29 14.64
C LEU A 106 8.14 -8.34 14.28
N PRO A 107 7.70 -9.49 13.81
CA PRO A 107 8.65 -10.48 13.34
C PRO A 107 9.40 -9.89 12.17
N ILE A 108 10.65 -10.22 12.07
CA ILE A 108 11.45 -9.75 10.96
C ILE A 108 10.79 -10.12 9.65
N SER A 109 10.14 -11.25 9.63
CA SER A 109 9.47 -11.73 8.44
C SER A 109 8.31 -10.83 7.99
N LEU A 110 7.85 -9.93 8.82
CA LEU A 110 6.80 -9.00 8.42
C LEU A 110 7.36 -7.77 7.74
N GLU A 111 8.64 -7.61 7.87
CA GLU A 111 9.31 -6.50 7.23
C GLU A 111 9.72 -6.86 5.83
#